data_bc1d193c0fc489ecca49ab8f95fe725e
#
_entry.id   bc1d193c0fc489ecca49ab8f95fe725e
#
_cell.length_a   1.000
_cell.length_b   1.000
_cell.length_c   1.000
_cell.angle_alpha   90.00
_cell.angle_beta   90.00
_cell.angle_gamma   90.00
#
_symmetry.space_group_name_H-M   'P 1'
#
loop_
_entity.id
_entity.type
_entity.pdbx_description
1 polymer ?
#
loop_
_entity_poly.entity_id
_entity_poly.type
_entity_poly.pdbx_seq_one_letter_code
_entity_poly.pdbx_strand_id
1 'polypeptide(L)'
;LYAFSTENWYRPVYEVKALMNLFKYYLNKKLIQLHAENVKVSTIGDIEPFPKIIKKYIQNLTNLTTHNDGMYLNLALNYGGRAEIVRATKRIGLQLLQKKISIEEVNEKSFALNLDTGTDPYPDLIIRTAGERRLSNFLLWQSAYSELFFSDKTLSLIHISEPTRLTS
;
A
#
# COMPACT_ATOMS: atom_id res chain seq x y z
N LEU A 1 -4.62 -1.48 1.07
CA LEU A 1 -5.60 -0.48 0.64
C LEU A 1 -4.92 0.68 -0.09
N TYR A 2 -5.34 1.02 -1.33
CA TYR A 2 -4.80 2.14 -2.10
C TYR A 2 -5.47 3.44 -1.67
N ALA A 3 -4.81 4.21 -0.80
CA ALA A 3 -5.40 5.40 -0.19
C ALA A 3 -4.98 6.71 -0.87
N PHE A 4 -3.74 6.80 -1.38
CA PHE A 4 -3.22 7.98 -2.06
C PHE A 4 -2.14 7.61 -3.06
N SER A 5 -2.35 7.92 -4.34
CA SER A 5 -1.37 7.65 -5.40
C SER A 5 -0.40 8.82 -5.61
N THR A 6 0.75 8.52 -6.24
CA THR A 6 1.72 9.56 -6.66
C THR A 6 1.07 10.59 -7.59
N GLU A 7 0.11 10.18 -8.42
CA GLU A 7 -0.61 11.04 -9.35
C GLU A 7 -1.56 12.02 -8.65
N ASN A 8 -1.98 11.73 -7.41
CA ASN A 8 -2.87 12.63 -6.68
C ASN A 8 -2.25 14.00 -6.36
N TRP A 9 -0.92 14.11 -6.34
CA TRP A 9 -0.26 15.40 -6.18
C TRP A 9 -0.48 16.36 -7.35
N TYR A 10 -0.82 15.86 -8.53
CA TYR A 10 -1.10 16.69 -9.72
C TYR A 10 -2.54 17.25 -9.74
N ARG A 11 -3.36 16.90 -8.73
CA ARG A 11 -4.70 17.48 -8.58
C ARG A 11 -4.63 18.94 -8.16
N PRO A 12 -5.69 19.72 -8.37
CA PRO A 12 -5.77 21.08 -7.86
C PRO A 12 -5.43 21.17 -6.36
N VAL A 13 -4.72 22.22 -5.97
CA VAL A 13 -4.19 22.38 -4.59
C VAL A 13 -5.29 22.28 -3.52
N TYR A 14 -6.49 22.76 -3.81
CA TYR A 14 -7.61 22.69 -2.87
C TYR A 14 -8.09 21.25 -2.64
N GLU A 15 -8.07 20.39 -3.68
CA GLU A 15 -8.40 18.96 -3.55
C GLU A 15 -7.34 18.24 -2.71
N VAL A 16 -6.06 18.50 -2.97
CA VAL A 16 -4.97 17.92 -2.18
C VAL A 16 -5.09 18.32 -0.71
N LYS A 17 -5.39 19.60 -0.43
CA LYS A 17 -5.63 20.06 0.94
C LYS A 17 -6.83 19.36 1.59
N ALA A 18 -7.92 19.17 0.86
CA ALA A 18 -9.09 18.44 1.35
C ALA A 18 -8.75 16.99 1.69
N LEU A 19 -8.00 16.29 0.82
CA LEU A 19 -7.52 14.93 1.08
C LEU A 19 -6.61 14.88 2.32
N MET A 20 -5.69 15.81 2.51
CA MET A 20 -4.82 15.87 3.68
C MET A 20 -5.63 16.07 4.98
N ASN A 21 -6.67 16.92 4.97
CA ASN A 21 -7.56 17.09 6.11
C ASN A 21 -8.35 15.79 6.41
N LEU A 22 -8.79 15.08 5.37
CA LEU A 22 -9.48 13.82 5.49
C LEU A 22 -8.55 12.75 6.12
N PHE A 23 -7.31 12.63 5.66
CA PHE A 23 -6.31 11.75 6.27
C PHE A 23 -6.08 12.08 7.73
N LYS A 24 -5.86 13.35 8.05
CA LYS A 24 -5.69 13.82 9.43
C LYS A 24 -6.86 13.35 10.31
N TYR A 25 -8.10 13.56 9.83
CA TYR A 25 -9.30 13.17 10.57
C TYR A 25 -9.38 11.67 10.79
N TYR A 26 -9.25 10.86 9.72
CA TYR A 26 -9.41 9.41 9.81
C TYR A 26 -8.25 8.73 10.56
N LEU A 27 -7.01 9.11 10.30
CA LEU A 27 -5.86 8.54 11.01
C LEU A 27 -5.96 8.78 12.52
N ASN A 28 -6.42 9.97 12.94
CA ASN A 28 -6.61 10.27 14.36
C ASN A 28 -7.79 9.51 14.96
N LYS A 29 -8.94 9.48 14.25
CA LYS A 29 -10.19 8.86 14.76
C LYS A 29 -10.11 7.33 14.82
N LYS A 30 -9.45 6.70 13.84
CA LYS A 30 -9.42 5.24 13.70
C LYS A 30 -8.28 4.55 14.46
N LEU A 31 -7.32 5.30 14.98
CA LEU A 31 -6.14 4.76 15.65
C LEU A 31 -6.51 3.79 16.79
N ILE A 32 -7.36 4.22 17.72
CA ILE A 32 -7.76 3.42 18.88
C ILE A 32 -8.63 2.24 18.44
N GLN A 33 -9.54 2.46 17.50
CA GLN A 33 -10.43 1.41 16.99
C GLN A 33 -9.64 0.27 16.33
N LEU A 34 -8.73 0.58 15.42
CA LEU A 34 -7.92 -0.43 14.73
C LEU A 34 -7.05 -1.23 15.70
N HIS A 35 -6.51 -0.58 16.73
CA HIS A 35 -5.77 -1.28 17.77
C HIS A 35 -6.66 -2.22 18.59
N ALA A 36 -7.86 -1.75 19.01
CA ALA A 36 -8.81 -2.58 19.75
C ALA A 36 -9.34 -3.78 18.94
N GLU A 37 -9.41 -3.63 17.60
CA GLU A 37 -9.80 -4.71 16.68
C GLU A 37 -8.61 -5.62 16.30
N ASN A 38 -7.48 -5.49 16.99
CA ASN A 38 -6.26 -6.27 16.74
C ASN A 38 -5.72 -6.18 15.30
N VAL A 39 -5.92 -5.02 14.63
CA VAL A 39 -5.41 -4.78 13.29
C VAL A 39 -3.99 -4.25 13.36
N LYS A 40 -3.04 -4.90 12.68
CA LYS A 40 -1.68 -4.39 12.48
C LYS A 40 -1.63 -3.51 11.24
N VAL A 41 -1.23 -2.26 11.42
CA VAL A 41 -1.17 -1.28 10.33
C VAL A 41 0.26 -1.01 9.93
N SER A 42 0.52 -1.07 8.63
CA SER A 42 1.77 -0.63 7.99
C SER A 42 1.49 0.29 6.81
N THR A 43 2.52 0.88 6.24
CA THR A 43 2.39 1.73 5.06
C THR A 43 3.40 1.33 4.00
N ILE A 44 2.98 1.40 2.74
CA ILE A 44 3.84 1.30 1.56
C ILE A 44 3.77 2.60 0.76
N GLY A 45 4.83 2.92 0.04
CA GLY A 45 4.98 4.19 -0.67
C GLY A 45 5.91 5.16 0.06
N ASP A 46 6.07 6.36 -0.51
CA ASP A 46 6.96 7.39 0.01
C ASP A 46 6.17 8.44 0.80
N ILE A 47 6.29 8.41 2.13
CA ILE A 47 5.58 9.34 3.01
C ILE A 47 6.30 10.68 3.21
N GLU A 48 7.52 10.85 2.69
CA GLU A 48 8.31 12.08 2.89
C GLU A 48 7.63 13.36 2.40
N PRO A 49 6.92 13.37 1.25
CA PRO A 49 6.21 14.57 0.79
C PRO A 49 5.02 14.99 1.66
N PHE A 50 4.54 14.12 2.57
CA PHE A 50 3.41 14.49 3.41
C PHE A 50 3.76 15.53 4.48
N PRO A 51 2.78 16.38 4.88
CA PRO A 51 2.96 17.30 6.01
C PRO A 51 3.42 16.58 7.28
N LYS A 52 4.28 17.22 8.08
CA LYS A 52 4.82 16.66 9.33
C LYS A 52 3.75 16.09 10.26
N ILE A 53 2.59 16.74 10.34
CA ILE A 53 1.48 16.29 11.19
C ILE A 53 0.90 14.95 10.71
N ILE A 54 0.78 14.74 9.39
CA ILE A 54 0.31 13.47 8.81
C ILE A 54 1.33 12.37 9.07
N LYS A 55 2.62 12.63 8.84
CA LYS A 55 3.70 11.67 9.15
C LYS A 55 3.66 11.24 10.62
N LYS A 56 3.42 12.19 11.54
CA LYS A 56 3.28 11.88 12.97
C LYS A 56 2.08 10.97 13.26
N TYR A 57 0.92 11.19 12.64
CA TYR A 57 -0.24 10.30 12.82
C TYR A 57 0.01 8.91 12.26
N ILE A 58 0.64 8.80 11.08
CA ILE A 58 1.04 7.50 10.51
C ILE A 58 1.96 6.77 11.48
N GLN A 59 3.01 7.43 11.96
CA GLN A 59 3.97 6.85 12.91
C GLN A 59 3.29 6.40 14.21
N ASN A 60 2.41 7.20 14.78
CA ASN A 60 1.67 6.83 15.98
C ASN A 60 0.80 5.58 15.75
N LEU A 61 0.11 5.51 14.60
CA LEU A 61 -0.75 4.38 14.25
C LEU A 61 0.08 3.09 14.06
N THR A 62 1.16 3.15 13.29
CA THR A 62 2.02 2.00 13.05
C THR A 62 2.69 1.52 14.34
N ASN A 63 3.17 2.44 15.19
CA ASN A 63 3.77 2.10 16.47
C ASN A 63 2.77 1.45 17.44
N LEU A 64 1.56 2.03 17.56
CA LEU A 64 0.52 1.52 18.46
C LEU A 64 0.09 0.09 18.08
N THR A 65 0.05 -0.20 16.77
CA THR A 65 -0.43 -1.49 16.25
C THR A 65 0.68 -2.50 15.96
N THR A 66 1.94 -2.19 16.29
CA THR A 66 3.11 -3.02 15.96
C THR A 66 2.98 -4.47 16.46
N HIS A 67 2.42 -4.66 17.66
CA HIS A 67 2.28 -5.97 18.30
C HIS A 67 0.95 -6.66 18.02
N ASN A 68 0.08 -6.04 17.22
CA ASN A 68 -1.15 -6.69 16.79
C ASN A 68 -0.83 -7.82 15.80
N ASP A 69 -1.56 -8.91 15.87
CA ASP A 69 -1.34 -10.14 15.09
C ASP A 69 -2.60 -10.67 14.39
N GLY A 70 -3.69 -9.90 14.44
CA GLY A 70 -4.93 -10.19 13.74
C GLY A 70 -4.84 -9.84 12.25
N MET A 71 -5.70 -8.97 11.76
CA MET A 71 -5.67 -8.54 10.36
C MET A 71 -4.49 -7.61 10.08
N TYR A 72 -3.80 -7.83 8.97
CA TYR A 72 -2.75 -6.92 8.46
C TYR A 72 -3.36 -5.93 7.46
N LEU A 73 -3.19 -4.63 7.72
CA LEU A 73 -3.67 -3.55 6.88
C LEU A 73 -2.49 -2.71 6.37
N ASN A 74 -2.12 -2.89 5.10
CA ASN A 74 -1.15 -2.04 4.42
C ASN A 74 -1.84 -0.85 3.74
N LEU A 75 -1.49 0.37 4.14
CA LEU A 75 -1.97 1.60 3.53
C LEU A 75 -0.97 2.07 2.47
N ALA A 76 -1.36 2.04 1.20
CA ALA A 76 -0.56 2.58 0.12
C ALA A 76 -0.74 4.11 0.06
N LEU A 77 0.29 4.83 0.49
CA LEU A 77 0.32 6.29 0.65
C LEU A 77 1.42 6.90 -0.21
N ASN A 78 1.06 7.84 -1.06
CA ASN A 78 1.97 8.36 -2.10
C ASN A 78 2.67 7.21 -2.83
N TYR A 79 1.87 6.23 -3.18
CA TYR A 79 2.33 5.00 -3.80
C TYR A 79 2.06 5.03 -5.31
N GLY A 80 2.92 4.37 -6.04
CA GLY A 80 2.76 4.04 -7.46
C GLY A 80 3.74 2.94 -7.82
N GLY A 81 3.28 1.87 -8.46
CA GLY A 81 4.10 0.69 -8.76
C GLY A 81 5.34 1.00 -9.58
N ARG A 82 5.25 1.91 -10.57
CA ARG A 82 6.44 2.36 -11.32
C ARG A 82 7.46 3.06 -10.42
N ALA A 83 7.00 3.94 -9.53
CA ALA A 83 7.88 4.65 -8.60
C ALA A 83 8.49 3.69 -7.58
N GLU A 84 7.74 2.69 -7.11
CA GLU A 84 8.23 1.63 -6.25
C GLU A 84 9.34 0.82 -6.91
N ILE A 85 9.14 0.37 -8.16
CA ILE A 85 10.16 -0.36 -8.94
C ILE A 85 11.45 0.45 -9.05
N VAL A 86 11.34 1.74 -9.35
CA VAL A 86 12.51 2.64 -9.40
C VAL A 86 13.21 2.76 -8.04
N ARG A 87 12.45 2.84 -6.93
CA ARG A 87 13.03 2.84 -5.57
C ARG A 87 13.74 1.52 -5.25
N ALA A 88 13.13 0.39 -5.57
CA ALA A 88 13.73 -0.93 -5.40
C ALA A 88 15.03 -1.07 -6.19
N THR A 89 15.05 -0.64 -7.44
CA THR A 89 16.27 -0.61 -8.28
C THR A 89 17.38 0.24 -7.66
N LYS A 90 17.04 1.42 -7.12
CA LYS A 90 18.03 2.27 -6.42
C LYS A 90 18.58 1.60 -5.17
N ARG A 91 17.71 0.92 -4.36
CA ARG A 91 18.16 0.17 -3.18
C ARG A 91 19.14 -0.94 -3.55
N ILE A 92 18.85 -1.70 -4.59
CA ILE A 92 19.76 -2.75 -5.12
C ILE A 92 21.07 -2.13 -5.61
N GLY A 93 21.00 -1.05 -6.40
CA GLY A 93 22.20 -0.34 -6.87
C GLY A 93 23.10 0.13 -5.72
N LEU A 94 22.52 0.64 -4.63
CA LEU A 94 23.28 1.02 -3.44
C LEU A 94 23.90 -0.19 -2.73
N GLN A 95 23.20 -1.32 -2.65
CA GLN A 95 23.74 -2.56 -2.07
C GLN A 95 24.94 -3.09 -2.88
N LEU A 96 24.85 -3.06 -4.21
CA LEU A 96 25.95 -3.41 -5.13
C LEU A 96 27.17 -2.49 -4.94
N LEU A 97 26.95 -1.18 -4.92
CA LEU A 97 28.02 -0.20 -4.70
C LEU A 97 28.70 -0.36 -3.33
N GLN A 98 27.92 -0.73 -2.32
CA GLN A 98 28.40 -1.02 -0.96
C GLN A 98 28.98 -2.43 -0.80
N LYS A 99 29.02 -3.23 -1.88
CA LYS A 99 29.49 -4.64 -1.88
C LYS A 99 28.77 -5.52 -0.86
N LYS A 100 27.48 -5.21 -0.57
CA LYS A 100 26.62 -6.02 0.30
C LYS A 100 26.03 -7.22 -0.41
N ILE A 101 25.85 -7.12 -1.70
CA ILE A 101 25.43 -8.17 -2.62
C ILE A 101 26.29 -8.14 -3.89
N SER A 102 26.36 -9.26 -4.59
CA SER A 102 26.95 -9.37 -5.93
C SER A 102 25.89 -9.23 -7.02
N ILE A 103 26.30 -9.01 -8.26
CA ILE A 103 25.35 -8.91 -9.39
C ILE A 103 24.62 -10.24 -9.63
N GLU A 104 25.28 -11.36 -9.37
CA GLU A 104 24.75 -12.72 -9.53
C GLU A 104 23.63 -13.01 -8.52
N GLU A 105 23.59 -12.31 -7.38
CA GLU A 105 22.55 -12.40 -6.38
C GLU A 105 21.30 -11.58 -6.73
N VAL A 106 21.38 -10.73 -7.78
CA VAL A 106 20.22 -9.96 -8.24
C VAL A 106 19.32 -10.84 -9.08
N ASN A 107 18.16 -11.19 -8.54
CA ASN A 107 17.13 -12.02 -9.17
C ASN A 107 15.74 -11.54 -8.73
N GLU A 108 14.66 -12.17 -9.23
CA GLU A 108 13.29 -11.78 -8.89
C GLU A 108 13.02 -11.78 -7.39
N LYS A 109 13.56 -12.77 -6.65
CA LYS A 109 13.38 -12.87 -5.20
C LYS A 109 14.08 -11.75 -4.45
N SER A 110 15.34 -11.48 -4.78
CA SER A 110 16.09 -10.38 -4.16
C SER A 110 15.51 -9.02 -4.55
N PHE A 111 14.98 -8.87 -5.77
CA PHE A 111 14.28 -7.68 -6.20
C PHE A 111 12.99 -7.47 -5.39
N ALA A 112 12.16 -8.51 -5.23
CA ALA A 112 10.93 -8.46 -4.45
C ALA A 112 11.16 -7.98 -3.01
N LEU A 113 12.23 -8.46 -2.36
CA LEU A 113 12.62 -8.02 -1.01
C LEU A 113 12.98 -6.53 -0.92
N ASN A 114 13.29 -5.90 -2.03
CA ASN A 114 13.58 -4.46 -2.10
C ASN A 114 12.36 -3.61 -2.48
N LEU A 115 11.20 -4.22 -2.78
CA LEU A 115 9.94 -3.50 -2.92
C LEU A 115 9.45 -2.98 -1.57
N ASP A 116 8.49 -2.08 -1.58
CA ASP A 116 7.94 -1.50 -0.34
C ASP A 116 7.12 -2.53 0.46
N THR A 117 6.63 -3.58 -0.20
CA THR A 117 5.95 -4.72 0.42
C THR A 117 6.91 -5.74 1.06
N GLY A 118 8.19 -5.73 0.63
CA GLY A 118 9.23 -6.59 1.23
C GLY A 118 8.85 -8.06 1.25
N THR A 119 8.64 -8.60 2.46
CA THR A 119 8.29 -10.02 2.69
C THR A 119 6.79 -10.28 2.75
N ASP A 120 5.95 -9.26 2.57
CA ASP A 120 4.51 -9.46 2.57
C ASP A 120 4.10 -10.43 1.43
N PRO A 121 3.08 -11.27 1.64
CA PRO A 121 2.58 -12.15 0.60
C PRO A 121 2.02 -11.33 -0.57
N TYR A 122 2.15 -11.87 -1.79
CA TYR A 122 1.52 -11.26 -2.95
C TYR A 122 -0.01 -11.38 -2.85
N PRO A 123 -0.76 -10.40 -3.36
CA PRO A 123 -2.21 -10.46 -3.32
C PRO A 123 -2.75 -11.56 -4.23
N ASP A 124 -3.62 -12.40 -3.70
CA ASP A 124 -4.39 -13.38 -4.49
C ASP A 124 -5.46 -12.68 -5.33
N LEU A 125 -6.03 -11.59 -4.80
CA LEU A 125 -7.15 -10.88 -5.40
C LEU A 125 -6.95 -9.37 -5.30
N ILE A 126 -7.15 -8.65 -6.42
CA ILE A 126 -7.27 -7.20 -6.46
C ILE A 126 -8.70 -6.82 -6.74
N ILE A 127 -9.31 -6.09 -5.81
CA ILE A 127 -10.67 -5.58 -5.95
C ILE A 127 -10.58 -4.09 -6.31
N ARG A 128 -11.17 -3.72 -7.44
CA ARG A 128 -11.35 -2.32 -7.80
C ARG A 128 -12.81 -1.96 -7.94
N THR A 129 -13.19 -0.90 -7.27
CA THR A 129 -14.56 -0.41 -7.13
C THR A 129 -14.80 0.83 -7.96
N ALA A 130 -16.05 1.32 -7.99
CA ALA A 130 -16.46 2.56 -8.63
C ALA A 130 -16.35 2.55 -10.17
N GLY A 131 -16.60 1.39 -10.81
CA GLY A 131 -16.72 1.27 -12.27
C GLY A 131 -15.44 1.35 -13.09
N GLU A 132 -14.29 1.50 -12.43
CA GLU A 132 -13.01 1.61 -13.12
C GLU A 132 -12.37 0.23 -13.34
N ARG A 133 -11.97 -0.08 -14.57
CA ARG A 133 -11.45 -1.40 -14.98
C ARG A 133 -9.96 -1.36 -15.34
N ARG A 134 -9.14 -0.81 -14.45
CA ARG A 134 -7.68 -0.71 -14.62
C ARG A 134 -6.97 -0.73 -13.27
N LEU A 135 -5.71 -1.13 -13.22
CA LEU A 135 -4.89 -1.16 -11.99
C LEU A 135 -4.45 0.22 -11.52
N SER A 136 -4.39 1.19 -12.39
CA SER A 136 -3.93 2.56 -12.10
C SER A 136 -2.61 2.60 -11.32
N ASN A 137 -1.61 1.89 -11.83
CA ASN A 137 -0.27 1.88 -11.25
C ASN A 137 -0.21 1.27 -9.82
N PHE A 138 -1.19 0.41 -9.45
CA PHE A 138 -1.24 -0.24 -8.15
C PHE A 138 -0.62 -1.63 -8.19
N LEU A 139 0.36 -1.91 -7.32
CA LEU A 139 1.01 -3.21 -7.09
C LEU A 139 1.41 -3.94 -8.39
N LEU A 140 2.04 -3.23 -9.34
CA LEU A 140 2.33 -3.76 -10.70
C LEU A 140 3.18 -5.04 -10.68
N TRP A 141 4.15 -5.13 -9.78
CA TRP A 141 4.99 -6.31 -9.64
C TRP A 141 4.23 -7.42 -8.92
N GLN A 142 3.62 -7.09 -7.81
CA GLN A 142 3.01 -8.05 -6.90
C GLN A 142 1.73 -8.68 -7.46
N SER A 143 1.04 -7.98 -8.39
CA SER A 143 -0.22 -8.44 -8.98
C SER A 143 -0.08 -9.34 -10.20
N ALA A 144 1.13 -9.77 -10.52
CA ALA A 144 1.39 -10.56 -11.75
C ALA A 144 0.51 -11.81 -11.90
N TYR A 145 0.11 -12.42 -10.78
CA TYR A 145 -0.73 -13.62 -10.73
C TYR A 145 -2.03 -13.41 -9.94
N SER A 146 -2.36 -12.16 -9.57
CA SER A 146 -3.60 -11.86 -8.85
C SER A 146 -4.81 -11.99 -9.75
N GLU A 147 -5.90 -12.50 -9.20
CA GLU A 147 -7.21 -12.34 -9.80
C GLU A 147 -7.66 -10.88 -9.74
N LEU A 148 -8.36 -10.40 -10.78
CA LEU A 148 -8.83 -9.02 -10.86
C LEU A 148 -10.35 -9.00 -10.80
N PHE A 149 -10.89 -8.36 -9.78
CA PHE A 149 -12.33 -8.16 -9.63
C PHE A 149 -12.68 -6.67 -9.76
N PHE A 150 -13.53 -6.34 -10.74
CA PHE A 150 -14.00 -4.98 -10.98
C PHE A 150 -15.47 -4.86 -10.60
N SER A 151 -15.84 -3.87 -9.80
CA SER A 151 -17.21 -3.63 -9.36
C SER A 151 -17.64 -2.20 -9.66
N ASP A 152 -18.85 -2.04 -10.15
CA ASP A 152 -19.47 -0.71 -10.33
C ASP A 152 -19.92 -0.10 -9.00
N LYS A 153 -20.00 -0.90 -7.93
CA LYS A 153 -20.37 -0.43 -6.60
C LYS A 153 -19.18 0.29 -5.93
N THR A 154 -19.48 1.21 -5.04
CA THR A 154 -18.46 1.80 -4.16
C THR A 154 -18.02 0.81 -3.09
N LEU A 155 -16.83 0.99 -2.53
CA LEU A 155 -16.26 0.08 -1.53
C LEU A 155 -17.18 -0.13 -0.31
N SER A 156 -17.89 0.92 0.11
CA SER A 156 -18.86 0.86 1.23
C SER A 156 -20.08 -0.02 0.98
N LEU A 157 -20.33 -0.40 -0.27
CA LEU A 157 -21.47 -1.23 -0.69
C LEU A 157 -21.06 -2.66 -1.08
N ILE A 158 -19.78 -3.00 -0.97
CA ILE A 158 -19.32 -4.36 -1.23
C ILE A 158 -19.41 -5.17 0.06
N HIS A 159 -20.39 -6.07 0.08
CA HIS A 159 -20.38 -7.21 0.98
C HIS A 159 -19.59 -8.33 0.30
N ILE A 160 -18.43 -8.66 0.83
CA ILE A 160 -17.72 -9.88 0.47
C ILE A 160 -18.40 -10.99 1.28
N SER A 161 -19.43 -11.62 0.70
CA SER A 161 -19.87 -12.94 1.15
C SER A 161 -18.69 -13.91 0.93
N GLU A 162 -18.52 -14.89 1.82
CA GLU A 162 -17.44 -15.87 1.74
C GLU A 162 -17.27 -16.39 0.30
N PRO A 163 -16.01 -16.50 -0.21
CA PRO A 163 -15.78 -16.99 -1.55
C PRO A 163 -16.33 -18.42 -1.63
N THR A 164 -17.37 -18.63 -2.42
CA THR A 164 -17.80 -19.97 -2.80
C THR A 164 -16.61 -20.59 -3.52
N ARG A 165 -15.91 -21.52 -2.88
CA ARG A 165 -14.89 -22.33 -3.57
C ARG A 165 -15.57 -22.98 -4.75
N LEU A 166 -15.21 -22.53 -5.96
CA LEU A 166 -15.51 -23.29 -7.16
C LEU A 166 -14.73 -24.61 -7.04
N THR A 167 -15.41 -25.64 -6.60
CA THR A 167 -14.91 -27.02 -6.70
C THR A 167 -14.84 -27.35 -8.18
N SER A 168 -13.63 -27.33 -8.73
CA SER A 168 -13.30 -27.93 -10.03
C SER A 168 -13.43 -29.44 -9.97
#